data_fbfb4e1b225140b4b22d929c148dd585
#
_entry.id   fbfb4e1b225140b4b22d929c148dd585
#
_cell.length_a   1.000
_cell.length_b   1.000
_cell.length_c   1.000
_cell.angle_alpha   90.00
_cell.angle_beta   90.00
_cell.angle_gamma   90.00
#
_symmetry.space_group_name_H-M   'P 1'
#
loop_
_entity.id
_entity.type
_entity.pdbx_description
1 polymer ?
#
loop_
_entity_poly.entity_id
_entity_poly.type
_entity_poly.pdbx_seq_one_letter_code
_entity_poly.pdbx_strand_id
1 'polypeptide(L)'
;MMKNNTKLAILPLVLVLGASFSTMANAAYDCNAKRAAIEYQIQQAEKYGNYNRVAGLKRALSEVNAHCTNGSVLQDAQKKVTKLEQKLADKQQDVQEIKADLREAQAKGDAKKVAKYQKKLQEKQADVKEIKQELKQARAELAAAQK
;
A
#
# COMPACT_ATOMS: atom_id res chain seq x y z
N MET A 1 -34.38 13.83 43.83
CA MET A 1 -33.65 12.75 43.13
C MET A 1 -33.11 13.29 41.81
N MET A 2 -31.88 13.73 41.80
CA MET A 2 -31.22 14.26 40.61
C MET A 2 -30.45 13.13 39.91
N LYS A 3 -30.82 12.81 38.66
CA LYS A 3 -30.09 11.85 37.80
C LYS A 3 -29.08 12.63 36.98
N ASN A 4 -27.81 12.56 37.38
CA ASN A 4 -26.70 13.09 36.61
C ASN A 4 -26.39 12.14 35.46
N ASN A 5 -26.76 12.54 34.25
CA ASN A 5 -26.28 11.87 33.02
C ASN A 5 -24.93 12.48 32.60
N THR A 6 -23.85 11.89 33.08
CA THR A 6 -22.51 12.23 32.61
C THR A 6 -22.33 11.60 31.23
N LYS A 7 -22.52 12.40 30.17
CA LYS A 7 -22.15 12.02 28.80
C LYS A 7 -20.64 12.04 28.71
N LEU A 8 -20.01 10.86 28.71
CA LEU A 8 -18.61 10.68 28.37
C LEU A 8 -18.43 11.04 26.89
N ALA A 9 -17.88 12.22 26.64
CA ALA A 9 -17.42 12.60 25.31
C ALA A 9 -16.15 11.83 25.00
N ILE A 10 -16.29 10.76 24.18
CA ILE A 10 -15.15 10.06 23.58
C ILE A 10 -14.59 10.97 22.51
N LEU A 11 -13.53 11.70 22.80
CA LEU A 11 -12.71 12.40 21.81
C LEU A 11 -12.04 11.35 20.91
N PRO A 12 -12.22 11.39 19.59
CA PRO A 12 -11.42 10.58 18.70
C PRO A 12 -9.99 11.13 18.71
N LEU A 13 -9.07 10.35 19.26
CA LEU A 13 -7.63 10.58 19.13
C LEU A 13 -7.26 10.40 17.65
N VAL A 14 -7.30 11.48 16.88
CA VAL A 14 -6.76 11.50 15.51
C VAL A 14 -5.24 11.45 15.65
N LEU A 15 -4.70 10.25 15.56
CA LEU A 15 -3.28 10.01 15.32
C LEU A 15 -2.96 10.50 13.91
N VAL A 16 -2.60 11.78 13.80
CA VAL A 16 -1.94 12.32 12.61
C VAL A 16 -0.53 11.73 12.62
N LEU A 17 -0.40 10.53 12.08
CA LEU A 17 0.87 10.00 11.63
C LEU A 17 1.26 10.83 10.41
N GLY A 18 1.94 11.94 10.66
CA GLY A 18 2.58 12.75 9.64
C GLY A 18 3.56 11.87 8.87
N ALA A 19 3.12 11.40 7.72
CA ALA A 19 3.91 10.62 6.80
C ALA A 19 4.90 11.54 6.09
N SER A 20 6.03 11.80 6.74
CA SER A 20 7.23 12.30 6.05
C SER A 20 7.94 11.13 5.33
N PHE A 21 7.22 10.42 4.47
CA PHE A 21 7.77 9.32 3.66
C PHE A 21 8.25 9.76 2.28
N SER A 22 8.36 11.07 2.04
CA SER A 22 8.60 11.59 0.69
C SER A 22 10.03 11.43 0.17
N THR A 23 11.00 11.00 0.99
CA THR A 23 12.41 10.91 0.58
C THR A 23 12.95 9.49 0.41
N MET A 24 12.20 8.45 0.79
CA MET A 24 12.64 7.07 0.62
C MET A 24 12.22 6.41 -0.70
N ALA A 25 11.47 7.09 -1.54
CA ALA A 25 11.01 6.54 -2.82
C ALA A 25 12.15 6.20 -3.80
N ASN A 26 13.30 6.87 -3.70
CA ASN A 26 14.46 6.61 -4.56
C ASN A 26 15.40 5.51 -4.05
N ALA A 27 15.30 5.14 -2.78
CA ALA A 27 16.18 4.13 -2.17
C ALA A 27 15.89 2.68 -2.61
N ALA A 28 14.80 2.47 -3.35
CA ALA A 28 14.38 1.12 -3.76
C ALA A 28 15.07 0.62 -5.04
N TYR A 29 15.75 1.50 -5.79
CA TYR A 29 16.20 1.21 -7.17
C TYR A 29 17.68 0.91 -7.31
N ASP A 30 18.48 1.17 -6.29
CA ASP A 30 19.90 0.91 -6.26
C ASP A 30 20.27 0.17 -4.96
N CYS A 31 21.15 -0.81 -5.08
CA CYS A 31 21.64 -1.56 -3.93
C CYS A 31 22.33 -0.68 -2.89
N ASN A 32 23.02 0.36 -3.32
CA ASN A 32 23.65 1.32 -2.41
C ASN A 32 22.60 2.11 -1.62
N ALA A 33 21.55 2.56 -2.30
CA ALA A 33 20.45 3.26 -1.65
C ALA A 33 19.67 2.36 -0.67
N LYS A 34 19.48 1.06 -1.00
CA LYS A 34 18.91 0.06 -0.07
C LYS A 34 19.79 -0.11 1.18
N ARG A 35 21.12 -0.21 1.01
CA ARG A 35 22.08 -0.29 2.13
C ARG A 35 21.98 0.94 3.02
N ALA A 36 22.10 2.12 2.44
CA ALA A 36 22.05 3.39 3.16
C ALA A 36 20.74 3.55 3.95
N ALA A 37 19.60 3.16 3.38
CA ALA A 37 18.31 3.20 4.05
C ALA A 37 18.26 2.27 5.27
N ILE A 38 18.79 1.06 5.16
CA ILE A 38 18.84 0.10 6.27
C ILE A 38 19.81 0.58 7.34
N GLU A 39 20.97 1.09 6.98
CA GLU A 39 21.96 1.65 7.91
C GLU A 39 21.37 2.84 8.70
N TYR A 40 20.67 3.72 8.03
CA TYR A 40 19.96 4.81 8.70
C TYR A 40 18.92 4.29 9.70
N GLN A 41 18.14 3.26 9.32
CA GLN A 41 17.17 2.65 10.24
C GLN A 41 17.85 1.96 11.44
N ILE A 42 19.03 1.35 11.25
CA ILE A 42 19.82 0.79 12.33
C ILE A 42 20.21 1.90 13.31
N GLN A 43 20.76 3.01 12.81
CA GLN A 43 21.15 4.15 13.68
C GLN A 43 19.94 4.69 14.46
N GLN A 44 18.78 4.82 13.83
CA GLN A 44 17.57 5.25 14.52
C GLN A 44 17.13 4.23 15.58
N ALA A 45 17.15 2.94 15.27
CA ALA A 45 16.77 1.89 16.22
C ALA A 45 17.74 1.81 17.41
N GLU A 46 19.05 1.98 17.19
CA GLU A 46 20.07 2.07 18.23
C GLU A 46 19.85 3.28 19.13
N LYS A 47 19.57 4.45 18.54
CA LYS A 47 19.28 5.69 19.30
C LYS A 47 18.09 5.55 20.24
N TYR A 48 17.09 4.75 19.87
CA TYR A 48 15.91 4.49 20.71
C TYR A 48 16.00 3.19 21.53
N GLY A 49 17.14 2.53 21.58
CA GLY A 49 17.36 1.31 22.36
C GLY A 49 16.58 0.09 21.90
N ASN A 50 16.11 0.09 20.65
CA ASN A 50 15.33 -1.03 20.10
C ASN A 50 16.23 -2.13 19.52
N TYR A 51 16.88 -2.87 20.40
CA TYR A 51 17.88 -3.89 20.04
C TYR A 51 17.31 -5.05 19.19
N ASN A 52 16.05 -5.43 19.38
CA ASN A 52 15.42 -6.47 18.56
C ASN A 52 15.29 -6.00 17.10
N ARG A 53 14.92 -4.74 16.91
CA ARG A 53 14.85 -4.14 15.56
C ARG A 53 16.24 -4.01 14.95
N VAL A 54 17.24 -3.63 15.72
CA VAL A 54 18.64 -3.56 15.27
C VAL A 54 19.11 -4.92 14.76
N ALA A 55 18.85 -6.01 15.49
CA ALA A 55 19.23 -7.35 15.08
C ALA A 55 18.57 -7.77 13.76
N GLY A 56 17.28 -7.50 13.59
CA GLY A 56 16.56 -7.75 12.34
C GLY A 56 17.09 -6.93 11.16
N LEU A 57 17.37 -5.64 11.37
CA LEU A 57 17.93 -4.76 10.35
C LEU A 57 19.35 -5.14 9.94
N LYS A 58 20.20 -5.58 10.88
CA LYS A 58 21.56 -6.09 10.59
C LYS A 58 21.51 -7.36 9.72
N ARG A 59 20.55 -8.26 9.95
CA ARG A 59 20.32 -9.40 9.06
C ARG A 59 19.88 -8.96 7.67
N ALA A 60 18.93 -8.03 7.58
CA ALA A 60 18.49 -7.48 6.31
C ALA A 60 19.63 -6.79 5.54
N LEU A 61 20.52 -6.07 6.23
CA LEU A 61 21.72 -5.47 5.63
C LEU A 61 22.67 -6.54 5.08
N SER A 62 22.86 -7.62 5.82
CA SER A 62 23.68 -8.76 5.38
C SER A 62 23.10 -9.40 4.10
N GLU A 63 21.79 -9.62 4.04
CA GLU A 63 21.11 -10.15 2.85
C GLU A 63 21.26 -9.21 1.64
N VAL A 64 21.08 -7.90 1.84
CA VAL A 64 21.31 -6.91 0.77
C VAL A 64 22.75 -6.94 0.29
N ASN A 65 23.71 -7.03 1.18
CA ASN A 65 25.14 -7.10 0.82
C ASN A 65 25.49 -8.38 0.04
N ALA A 66 24.85 -9.49 0.38
CA ALA A 66 25.12 -10.79 -0.25
C ALA A 66 24.42 -10.98 -1.60
N HIS A 67 23.18 -10.46 -1.73
CA HIS A 67 22.29 -10.85 -2.83
C HIS A 67 21.78 -9.70 -3.69
N CYS A 68 21.99 -8.43 -3.28
CA CYS A 68 21.53 -7.31 -4.07
C CYS A 68 22.48 -7.04 -5.24
N THR A 69 21.95 -7.20 -6.43
CA THR A 69 22.60 -6.78 -7.69
C THR A 69 21.65 -5.87 -8.45
N ASN A 70 22.19 -5.02 -9.35
CA ASN A 70 21.34 -4.16 -10.20
C ASN A 70 20.36 -5.01 -11.04
N GLY A 71 20.78 -6.20 -11.48
CA GLY A 71 19.91 -7.15 -12.17
C GLY A 71 18.76 -7.67 -11.32
N SER A 72 19.01 -7.97 -10.03
CA SER A 72 17.96 -8.43 -9.12
C SER A 72 16.96 -7.31 -8.80
N VAL A 73 17.42 -6.07 -8.65
CA VAL A 73 16.55 -4.90 -8.44
C VAL A 73 15.64 -4.67 -9.64
N LEU A 74 16.19 -4.76 -10.85
CA LEU A 74 15.42 -4.63 -12.09
C LEU A 74 14.37 -5.74 -12.21
N GLN A 75 14.75 -6.98 -11.93
CA GLN A 75 13.85 -8.12 -11.98
C GLN A 75 12.69 -7.99 -10.97
N ASP A 76 12.99 -7.54 -9.75
CA ASP A 76 11.97 -7.34 -8.71
C ASP A 76 11.01 -6.20 -9.09
N ALA A 77 11.52 -5.09 -9.64
CA ALA A 77 10.71 -3.99 -10.14
C ALA A 77 9.78 -4.46 -11.29
N GLN A 78 10.27 -5.29 -12.19
CA GLN A 78 9.51 -5.84 -13.30
C GLN A 78 8.41 -6.81 -12.81
N LYS A 79 8.71 -7.69 -11.86
CA LYS A 79 7.74 -8.57 -11.22
C LYS A 79 6.64 -7.79 -10.51
N LYS A 80 7.00 -6.69 -9.82
CA LYS A 80 6.05 -5.81 -9.14
C LYS A 80 5.07 -5.18 -10.14
N VAL A 81 5.56 -4.67 -11.26
CA VAL A 81 4.71 -4.10 -12.32
C VAL A 81 3.75 -5.16 -12.87
N THR A 82 4.24 -6.33 -13.27
CA THR A 82 3.42 -7.42 -13.81
C THR A 82 2.33 -7.85 -12.83
N LYS A 83 2.68 -8.01 -11.54
CA LYS A 83 1.72 -8.37 -10.49
C LYS A 83 0.63 -7.31 -10.31
N LEU A 84 0.98 -6.03 -10.37
CA LEU A 84 0.01 -4.93 -10.25
C LEU A 84 -0.88 -4.82 -11.49
N GLU A 85 -0.36 -5.08 -12.68
CA GLU A 85 -1.15 -5.14 -13.92
C GLU A 85 -2.19 -6.25 -13.86
N GLN A 86 -1.81 -7.45 -13.40
CA GLN A 86 -2.74 -8.56 -13.21
C GLN A 86 -3.81 -8.21 -12.17
N LYS A 87 -3.39 -7.69 -11.01
CA LYS A 87 -4.32 -7.24 -9.95
C LYS A 87 -5.30 -6.16 -10.44
N LEU A 88 -4.84 -5.26 -11.32
CA LEU A 88 -5.68 -4.25 -11.94
C LEU A 88 -6.73 -4.89 -12.86
N ALA A 89 -6.32 -5.84 -13.70
CA ALA A 89 -7.23 -6.55 -14.59
C ALA A 89 -8.33 -7.29 -13.80
N ASP A 90 -7.95 -8.04 -12.76
CA ASP A 90 -8.89 -8.76 -11.89
C ASP A 90 -9.91 -7.80 -11.25
N LYS A 91 -9.44 -6.65 -10.72
CA LYS A 91 -10.32 -5.65 -10.10
C LYS A 91 -11.22 -4.93 -11.10
N GLN A 92 -10.76 -4.73 -12.34
CA GLN A 92 -11.60 -4.21 -13.41
C GLN A 92 -12.70 -5.19 -13.81
N GLN A 93 -12.41 -6.49 -13.81
CA GLN A 93 -13.41 -7.53 -14.01
C GLN A 93 -14.45 -7.52 -12.89
N ASP A 94 -14.04 -7.48 -11.61
CA ASP A 94 -14.96 -7.35 -10.48
C ASP A 94 -15.93 -6.16 -10.66
N VAL A 95 -15.42 -5.01 -11.13
CA VAL A 95 -16.26 -3.82 -11.40
C VAL A 95 -17.29 -4.10 -12.49
N GLN A 96 -16.93 -4.83 -13.55
CA GLN A 96 -17.89 -5.17 -14.61
C GLN A 96 -18.97 -6.15 -14.12
N GLU A 97 -18.62 -7.13 -13.33
CA GLU A 97 -19.56 -8.07 -12.72
C GLU A 97 -20.57 -7.33 -11.81
N ILE A 98 -20.09 -6.45 -10.94
CA ILE A 98 -20.97 -5.67 -10.07
C ILE A 98 -21.89 -4.73 -10.87
N LYS A 99 -21.41 -4.17 -11.99
CA LYS A 99 -22.26 -3.37 -12.88
C LYS A 99 -23.35 -4.21 -13.54
N ALA A 100 -23.06 -5.46 -13.89
CA ALA A 100 -24.07 -6.37 -14.42
C ALA A 100 -25.14 -6.73 -13.37
N ASP A 101 -24.71 -7.07 -12.15
CA ASP A 101 -25.60 -7.34 -11.02
C ASP A 101 -26.48 -6.12 -10.67
N LEU A 102 -25.91 -4.91 -10.73
CA LEU A 102 -26.63 -3.68 -10.50
C LEU A 102 -27.75 -3.47 -11.53
N ARG A 103 -27.44 -3.68 -12.82
CA ARG A 103 -28.45 -3.58 -13.90
C ARG A 103 -29.57 -4.59 -13.72
N GLU A 104 -29.22 -5.82 -13.34
CA GLU A 104 -30.22 -6.88 -13.08
C GLU A 104 -31.14 -6.50 -11.89
N ALA A 105 -30.55 -6.00 -10.79
CA ALA A 105 -31.31 -5.53 -9.64
C ALA A 105 -32.25 -4.35 -9.99
N GLN A 106 -31.78 -3.43 -10.83
CA GLN A 106 -32.60 -2.32 -11.34
C GLN A 106 -33.75 -2.81 -12.21
N ALA A 107 -33.50 -3.75 -13.12
CA ALA A 107 -34.53 -4.33 -13.97
C ALA A 107 -35.61 -5.07 -13.18
N LYS A 108 -35.23 -5.68 -12.03
CA LYS A 108 -36.18 -6.36 -11.12
C LYS A 108 -36.86 -5.42 -10.12
N GLY A 109 -36.50 -4.14 -10.08
CA GLY A 109 -37.06 -3.16 -9.13
C GLY A 109 -36.66 -3.42 -7.67
N ASP A 110 -35.59 -4.21 -7.41
CA ASP A 110 -35.13 -4.53 -6.07
C ASP A 110 -34.28 -3.39 -5.48
N ALA A 111 -34.92 -2.42 -4.87
CA ALA A 111 -34.28 -1.24 -4.31
C ALA A 111 -33.19 -1.57 -3.27
N LYS A 112 -33.37 -2.65 -2.50
CA LYS A 112 -32.39 -3.09 -1.48
C LYS A 112 -31.12 -3.61 -2.14
N LYS A 113 -31.23 -4.41 -3.19
CA LYS A 113 -30.09 -4.91 -3.96
C LYS A 113 -29.40 -3.80 -4.73
N VAL A 114 -30.17 -2.86 -5.31
CA VAL A 114 -29.63 -1.68 -5.99
C VAL A 114 -28.71 -0.91 -5.04
N ALA A 115 -29.18 -0.54 -3.85
CA ALA A 115 -28.37 0.18 -2.87
C ALA A 115 -27.11 -0.61 -2.47
N LYS A 116 -27.23 -1.92 -2.27
CA LYS A 116 -26.09 -2.81 -1.96
C LYS A 116 -25.04 -2.81 -3.07
N TYR A 117 -25.44 -2.98 -4.32
CA TYR A 117 -24.51 -3.05 -5.44
C TYR A 117 -23.91 -1.68 -5.77
N GLN A 118 -24.64 -0.58 -5.58
CA GLN A 118 -24.08 0.77 -5.69
C GLN A 118 -22.92 0.98 -4.71
N LYS A 119 -23.11 0.60 -3.45
CA LYS A 119 -22.04 0.69 -2.44
C LYS A 119 -20.83 -0.16 -2.82
N LYS A 120 -21.05 -1.43 -3.21
CA LYS A 120 -19.97 -2.30 -3.68
C LYS A 120 -19.23 -1.74 -4.88
N LEU A 121 -19.95 -1.13 -5.81
CA LEU A 121 -19.36 -0.51 -7.00
C LEU A 121 -18.42 0.63 -6.62
N GLN A 122 -18.81 1.49 -5.69
CA GLN A 122 -17.96 2.57 -5.19
C GLN A 122 -16.69 2.03 -4.53
N GLU A 123 -16.80 1.00 -3.68
CA GLU A 123 -15.66 0.36 -3.02
C GLU A 123 -14.68 -0.21 -4.07
N LYS A 124 -15.17 -0.97 -5.05
CA LYS A 124 -14.33 -1.56 -6.09
C LYS A 124 -13.72 -0.54 -7.05
N GLN A 125 -14.42 0.56 -7.33
CA GLN A 125 -13.85 1.66 -8.10
C GLN A 125 -12.73 2.39 -7.35
N ALA A 126 -12.83 2.50 -6.02
CA ALA A 126 -11.77 3.04 -5.19
C ALA A 126 -10.53 2.12 -5.21
N ASP A 127 -10.71 0.80 -5.08
CA ASP A 127 -9.63 -0.19 -5.21
C ASP A 127 -8.91 -0.05 -6.56
N VAL A 128 -9.66 0.06 -7.67
CA VAL A 128 -9.09 0.24 -9.02
C VAL A 128 -8.27 1.52 -9.10
N LYS A 129 -8.75 2.61 -8.50
CA LYS A 129 -8.02 3.89 -8.47
C LYS A 129 -6.70 3.77 -7.71
N GLU A 130 -6.72 3.10 -6.56
CA GLU A 130 -5.53 2.87 -5.74
C GLU A 130 -4.49 2.04 -6.49
N ILE A 131 -4.90 0.91 -7.08
CA ILE A 131 -3.99 0.05 -7.85
C ILE A 131 -3.40 0.79 -9.06
N LYS A 132 -4.16 1.66 -9.73
CA LYS A 132 -3.63 2.50 -10.80
C LYS A 132 -2.53 3.46 -10.33
N GLN A 133 -2.66 4.00 -9.13
CA GLN A 133 -1.63 4.86 -8.53
C GLN A 133 -0.38 4.04 -8.17
N GLU A 134 -0.56 2.87 -7.55
CA GLU A 134 0.54 1.95 -7.25
C GLU A 134 1.27 1.51 -8.53
N LEU A 135 0.52 1.19 -9.58
CA LEU A 135 1.09 0.79 -10.86
C LEU A 135 1.89 1.92 -11.53
N LYS A 136 1.37 3.16 -11.46
CA LYS A 136 2.10 4.34 -11.94
C LYS A 136 3.43 4.50 -11.21
N GLN A 137 3.43 4.34 -9.90
CA GLN A 137 4.64 4.41 -9.09
C GLN A 137 5.59 3.26 -9.44
N ALA A 138 5.10 2.01 -9.49
CA ALA A 138 5.93 0.84 -9.82
C ALA A 138 6.58 0.95 -11.21
N ARG A 139 5.89 1.52 -12.20
CA ARG A 139 6.45 1.79 -13.52
C ARG A 139 7.54 2.86 -13.50
N ALA A 140 7.36 3.92 -12.68
CA ALA A 140 8.41 4.92 -12.49
C ALA A 140 9.65 4.31 -11.82
N GLU A 141 9.42 3.42 -10.85
CA GLU A 141 10.45 2.62 -10.20
C GLU A 141 11.22 1.78 -11.22
N LEU A 142 10.52 1.02 -12.03
CA LEU A 142 11.14 0.21 -13.09
C LEU A 142 11.98 1.05 -14.06
N ALA A 143 11.46 2.19 -14.50
CA ALA A 143 12.16 3.11 -15.38
C ALA A 143 13.44 3.70 -14.74
N ALA A 144 13.43 3.93 -13.44
CA ALA A 144 14.61 4.39 -12.69
C ALA A 144 15.68 3.28 -12.56
N ALA A 145 15.25 2.03 -12.38
CA ALA A 145 16.14 0.87 -12.28
C ALA A 145 16.80 0.47 -13.60
N GLN A 146 16.31 0.98 -14.73
CA GLN A 146 16.87 0.73 -16.09
C GLN A 146 17.96 1.72 -16.49
N LYS A 147 18.19 2.78 -15.71
CA LYS A 147 19.22 3.80 -15.95
C LYS A 147 20.55 3.43 -15.30
#